data_dfc49cfac87264d8e10e5c3e0efe1e99
#
_entry.id   dfc49cfac87264d8e10e5c3e0efe1e99
#
_cell.length_a   1.000
_cell.length_b   1.000
_cell.length_c   1.000
_cell.angle_alpha   90.00
_cell.angle_beta   90.00
_cell.angle_gamma   90.00
#
_symmetry.space_group_name_H-M   'P 1'
#
loop_
_entity.id
_entity.type
_entity.pdbx_description
1 polymer ?
#
loop_
_entity_poly.entity_id
_entity_poly.type
_entity_poly.pdbx_seq_one_letter_code
_entity_poly.pdbx_strand_id
1 'polypeptide(L)'
;MFVDETGAATNMARRHGRRLRGHRLRCGVPHGHYKAITFVCGLRLRGVVAPKAYDRAMTAAMFEAWLERHLLPTLEEGDIVVLDNLQAHKSPRVAEILATKNCTVQYLPPYSPDFNPIEKAYSKLKAFLRKLAERTVPGLIAILESCADLFRQTECENFFAACGYDTT
;
A
#
# COMPACT_ATOMS: atom_id res chain seq x y z
N MET A 1 3.31 7.06 11.24
CA MET A 1 3.39 6.12 10.11
C MET A 1 1.98 5.66 9.74
N PHE A 2 1.67 5.55 8.45
CA PHE A 2 0.37 5.05 7.95
C PHE A 2 0.53 3.64 7.42
N VAL A 3 -0.45 2.79 7.67
CA VAL A 3 -0.48 1.39 7.21
C VAL A 3 -1.84 1.11 6.58
N ASP A 4 -1.84 0.41 5.47
CA ASP A 4 -3.06 0.06 4.74
C ASP A 4 -2.82 -1.12 3.78
N GLU A 5 -3.89 -1.71 3.25
CA GLU A 5 -3.84 -2.71 2.22
C GLU A 5 -4.39 -2.19 0.89
N THR A 6 -3.88 -2.77 -0.19
CA THR A 6 -4.43 -2.51 -1.53
C THR A 6 -4.42 -3.75 -2.40
N GLY A 7 -5.39 -3.83 -3.29
CA GLY A 7 -5.45 -4.90 -4.31
C GLY A 7 -4.60 -4.58 -5.54
N ALA A 8 -3.84 -5.57 -6.01
CA ALA A 8 -3.22 -5.59 -7.33
C ALA A 8 -3.69 -6.86 -8.09
N ALA A 9 -3.66 -6.82 -9.41
CA ALA A 9 -4.13 -7.94 -10.22
C ALA A 9 -3.31 -8.14 -11.49
N THR A 10 -3.22 -9.37 -11.94
CA THR A 10 -2.46 -9.75 -13.15
C THR A 10 -3.04 -9.21 -14.46
N ASN A 11 -4.27 -8.69 -14.44
CA ASN A 11 -4.90 -8.06 -15.60
C ASN A 11 -4.77 -6.53 -15.65
N MET A 12 -3.98 -5.93 -14.75
CA MET A 12 -3.80 -4.47 -14.75
C MET A 12 -3.22 -3.98 -16.06
N ALA A 13 -3.88 -3.01 -16.70
CA ALA A 13 -3.49 -2.43 -17.97
C ALA A 13 -3.53 -0.91 -17.88
N ARG A 14 -2.80 -0.24 -18.76
CA ARG A 14 -2.82 1.23 -18.87
C ARG A 14 -4.23 1.71 -19.19
N ARG A 15 -4.70 2.70 -18.43
CA ARG A 15 -6.03 3.32 -18.64
C ARG A 15 -6.02 4.42 -19.68
N HIS A 16 -4.85 5.02 -19.92
CA HIS A 16 -4.67 6.15 -20.83
C HIS A 16 -3.44 5.94 -21.69
N GLY A 17 -3.48 6.48 -22.90
CA GLY A 17 -2.36 6.52 -23.83
C GLY A 17 -2.45 7.78 -24.69
N ARG A 18 -1.39 8.08 -25.44
CA ARG A 18 -1.32 9.22 -26.36
C ARG A 18 -1.14 8.72 -27.78
N ARG A 19 -1.83 9.38 -28.73
CA ARG A 19 -1.71 9.16 -30.18
C ARG A 19 -1.86 10.50 -30.91
N LEU A 20 -1.44 10.56 -32.14
CA LEU A 20 -1.63 11.73 -32.99
C LEU A 20 -3.12 12.11 -33.05
N ARG A 21 -3.38 13.42 -33.07
CA ARG A 21 -4.75 13.97 -33.18
C ARG A 21 -5.45 13.39 -34.41
N GLY A 22 -6.72 13.05 -34.26
CA GLY A 22 -7.51 12.43 -35.31
C GLY A 22 -7.41 10.90 -35.42
N HIS A 23 -6.51 10.26 -34.68
CA HIS A 23 -6.36 8.81 -34.70
C HIS A 23 -6.87 8.16 -33.40
N ARG A 24 -7.71 7.12 -33.54
CA ARG A 24 -8.19 6.35 -32.39
C ARG A 24 -7.05 5.51 -31.77
N LEU A 25 -6.79 5.68 -30.47
CA LEU A 25 -5.90 4.80 -29.73
C LEU A 25 -6.57 3.43 -29.52
N ARG A 26 -5.92 2.38 -30.01
CA ARG A 26 -6.32 0.98 -29.74
C ARG A 26 -5.23 0.32 -28.93
N CYS A 27 -5.63 -0.36 -27.84
CA CYS A 27 -4.73 -1.12 -26.98
C CYS A 27 -5.44 -2.40 -26.55
N GLY A 28 -4.75 -3.54 -26.62
CA GLY A 28 -5.25 -4.80 -26.07
C GLY A 28 -5.27 -4.73 -24.55
N VAL A 29 -6.36 -5.22 -23.97
CA VAL A 29 -6.50 -5.40 -22.51
C VAL A 29 -6.60 -6.89 -22.25
N PRO A 30 -5.89 -7.45 -21.24
CA PRO A 30 -6.03 -8.86 -20.88
C PRO A 30 -7.48 -9.19 -20.58
N HIS A 31 -7.99 -10.20 -21.23
CA HIS A 31 -9.34 -10.73 -21.03
C HIS A 31 -9.27 -12.13 -20.41
N GLY A 32 -10.29 -12.51 -19.63
CA GLY A 32 -10.36 -13.82 -18.99
C GLY A 32 -10.10 -13.79 -17.48
N HIS A 33 -9.77 -14.95 -16.92
CA HIS A 33 -9.51 -15.06 -15.47
C HIS A 33 -8.22 -14.37 -15.07
N TYR A 34 -8.30 -13.58 -14.02
CA TYR A 34 -7.14 -12.90 -13.40
C TYR A 34 -7.01 -13.31 -11.94
N LYS A 35 -5.81 -13.17 -11.42
CA LYS A 35 -5.51 -13.35 -10.00
C LYS A 35 -5.37 -12.00 -9.33
N ALA A 36 -6.04 -11.87 -8.19
CA ALA A 36 -5.92 -10.71 -7.31
C ALA A 36 -4.94 -11.04 -6.19
N ILE A 37 -4.12 -10.06 -5.85
CA ILE A 37 -3.11 -10.11 -4.79
C ILE A 37 -3.42 -8.99 -3.83
N THR A 38 -3.36 -9.26 -2.54
CA THR A 38 -3.40 -8.23 -1.50
C THR A 38 -1.98 -7.81 -1.18
N PHE A 39 -1.72 -6.52 -1.25
CA PHE A 39 -0.47 -5.89 -0.88
C PHE A 39 -0.66 -5.04 0.36
N VAL A 40 0.22 -5.16 1.33
CA VAL A 40 0.24 -4.38 2.57
C VAL A 40 1.61 -3.77 2.78
N CYS A 41 1.67 -2.55 3.27
CA CYS A 41 2.91 -1.89 3.66
C CYS A 41 2.66 -0.75 4.65
N GLY A 42 3.71 -0.22 5.24
CA GLY A 42 3.70 1.05 5.96
C GLY A 42 4.28 2.18 5.11
N LEU A 43 3.76 3.39 5.27
CA LEU A 43 4.29 4.62 4.69
C LEU A 43 4.82 5.54 5.79
N ARG A 44 6.09 5.89 5.71
CA ARG A 44 6.77 6.91 6.50
C ARG A 44 7.13 8.11 5.63
N LEU A 45 7.53 9.22 6.24
CA LEU A 45 8.11 10.37 5.51
C LEU A 45 9.33 9.95 4.68
N ARG A 46 10.12 9.00 5.17
CA ARG A 46 11.35 8.52 4.50
C ARG A 46 11.11 7.48 3.41
N GLY A 47 9.91 6.92 3.27
CA GLY A 47 9.62 5.90 2.28
C GLY A 47 8.61 4.84 2.74
N VAL A 48 8.50 3.79 1.92
CA VAL A 48 7.69 2.60 2.20
C VAL A 48 8.50 1.60 3.02
N VAL A 49 7.86 1.02 4.03
CA VAL A 49 8.45 -0.01 4.92
C VAL A 49 7.59 -1.26 4.97
N ALA A 50 8.20 -2.39 5.27
CA ALA A 50 7.55 -3.69 5.44
C ALA A 50 6.63 -4.10 4.28
N PRO A 51 6.99 -3.90 2.99
CA PRO A 51 6.14 -4.30 1.87
C PRO A 51 5.97 -5.81 1.84
N LYS A 52 4.73 -6.30 1.78
CA LYS A 52 4.40 -7.73 1.68
C LYS A 52 3.19 -7.96 0.79
N ALA A 53 3.25 -9.01 -0.01
CA ALA A 53 2.18 -9.37 -0.92
C ALA A 53 1.68 -10.81 -0.65
N TYR A 54 0.37 -10.99 -0.76
CA TYR A 54 -0.32 -12.26 -0.53
C TYR A 54 -1.25 -12.59 -1.70
N ASP A 55 -1.25 -13.85 -2.13
CA ASP A 55 -2.09 -14.37 -3.23
C ASP A 55 -3.55 -14.63 -2.82
N ARG A 56 -4.00 -14.01 -1.75
CA ARG A 56 -5.32 -14.15 -1.14
C ARG A 56 -5.75 -12.87 -0.43
N ALA A 57 -7.03 -12.81 -0.05
CA ALA A 57 -7.52 -11.73 0.80
C ALA A 57 -6.85 -11.73 2.18
N MET A 58 -6.57 -10.54 2.72
CA MET A 58 -6.05 -10.38 4.06
C MET A 58 -7.10 -10.79 5.10
N THR A 59 -6.68 -11.59 6.07
CA THR A 59 -7.46 -11.91 7.27
C THR A 59 -6.84 -11.21 8.47
N ALA A 60 -7.60 -11.06 9.56
CA ALA A 60 -7.06 -10.47 10.80
C ALA A 60 -5.80 -11.21 11.29
N ALA A 61 -5.81 -12.55 11.28
CA ALA A 61 -4.64 -13.35 11.68
C ALA A 61 -3.41 -13.13 10.76
N MET A 62 -3.63 -12.94 9.45
CA MET A 62 -2.55 -12.63 8.51
C MET A 62 -2.00 -11.22 8.75
N PHE A 63 -2.89 -10.26 9.03
CA PHE A 63 -2.48 -8.90 9.37
C PHE A 63 -1.67 -8.84 10.65
N GLU A 64 -2.11 -9.52 11.72
CA GLU A 64 -1.37 -9.65 12.98
C GLU A 64 0.01 -10.30 12.78
N ALA A 65 0.09 -11.37 12.00
CA ALA A 65 1.35 -12.03 11.68
C ALA A 65 2.29 -11.13 10.85
N TRP A 66 1.75 -10.35 9.92
CA TRP A 66 2.52 -9.37 9.16
C TRP A 66 2.99 -8.23 10.07
N LEU A 67 2.14 -7.73 10.94
CA LEU A 67 2.47 -6.70 11.91
C LEU A 67 3.65 -7.13 12.78
N GLU A 68 3.59 -8.34 13.34
CA GLU A 68 4.62 -8.87 14.24
C GLU A 68 5.94 -9.18 13.51
N ARG A 69 5.87 -9.80 12.33
CA ARG A 69 7.07 -10.31 11.63
C ARG A 69 7.74 -9.31 10.72
N HIS A 70 6.98 -8.40 10.13
CA HIS A 70 7.48 -7.48 9.09
C HIS A 70 7.45 -6.02 9.53
N LEU A 71 6.35 -5.54 10.14
CA LEU A 71 6.25 -4.14 10.52
C LEU A 71 6.99 -3.84 11.82
N LEU A 72 6.76 -4.60 12.87
CA LEU A 72 7.34 -4.37 14.21
C LEU A 72 8.87 -4.19 14.19
N PRO A 73 9.67 -4.96 13.42
CA PRO A 73 11.11 -4.73 13.31
C PRO A 73 11.49 -3.35 12.76
N THR A 74 10.61 -2.71 11.99
CA THR A 74 10.85 -1.39 11.36
C THR A 74 10.39 -0.22 12.21
N LEU A 75 9.70 -0.50 13.34
CA LEU A 75 9.19 0.53 14.24
C LEU A 75 10.29 1.02 15.18
N GLU A 76 10.22 2.31 15.51
CA GLU A 76 11.00 2.94 16.57
C GLU A 76 10.11 3.12 17.82
N GLU A 77 10.70 3.18 19.00
CA GLU A 77 9.99 3.43 20.26
C GLU A 77 9.22 4.76 20.18
N GLY A 78 7.96 4.74 20.59
CA GLY A 78 7.08 5.92 20.53
C GLY A 78 6.39 6.15 19.19
N ASP A 79 6.61 5.28 18.19
CA ASP A 79 5.91 5.39 16.91
C ASP A 79 4.39 5.31 17.07
N ILE A 80 3.69 6.14 16.30
CA ILE A 80 2.24 6.07 16.15
C ILE A 80 1.93 5.39 14.81
N VAL A 81 1.27 4.24 14.87
CA VAL A 81 0.79 3.49 13.70
C VAL A 81 -0.65 3.89 13.43
N VAL A 82 -0.88 4.53 12.30
CA VAL A 82 -2.21 4.97 11.87
C VAL A 82 -2.79 3.94 10.90
N LEU A 83 -3.95 3.42 11.24
CA LEU A 83 -4.69 2.42 10.46
C LEU A 83 -6.03 3.01 9.99
N ASP A 84 -6.58 2.43 8.95
CA ASP A 84 -7.96 2.70 8.61
C ASP A 84 -8.94 2.08 9.65
N ASN A 85 -10.22 2.35 9.50
CA ASN A 85 -11.24 1.93 10.46
C ASN A 85 -11.86 0.56 10.11
N LEU A 86 -11.13 -0.33 9.41
CA LEU A 86 -11.61 -1.69 9.12
C LEU A 86 -11.65 -2.56 10.38
N GLN A 87 -12.66 -3.43 10.46
CA GLN A 87 -12.81 -4.35 11.60
C GLN A 87 -11.63 -5.30 11.75
N ALA A 88 -10.99 -5.71 10.65
CA ALA A 88 -9.82 -6.59 10.67
C ALA A 88 -8.63 -5.97 11.42
N HIS A 89 -8.52 -4.62 11.46
CA HIS A 89 -7.45 -3.89 12.14
C HIS A 89 -7.74 -3.60 13.61
N LYS A 90 -8.98 -3.82 14.07
CA LYS A 90 -9.42 -3.52 15.44
C LYS A 90 -9.27 -4.68 16.42
N SER A 91 -8.51 -5.70 16.06
CA SER A 91 -8.19 -6.76 16.99
C SER A 91 -7.41 -6.22 18.20
N PRO A 92 -7.76 -6.58 19.44
CA PRO A 92 -6.97 -6.24 20.62
C PRO A 92 -5.51 -6.64 20.49
N ARG A 93 -5.24 -7.71 19.75
CA ARG A 93 -3.89 -8.23 19.50
C ARG A 93 -3.00 -7.21 18.76
N VAL A 94 -3.57 -6.36 17.90
CA VAL A 94 -2.82 -5.29 17.19
C VAL A 94 -2.20 -4.32 18.20
N ALA A 95 -3.00 -3.85 19.17
CA ALA A 95 -2.51 -2.95 20.21
C ALA A 95 -1.47 -3.63 21.13
N GLU A 96 -1.68 -4.90 21.47
CA GLU A 96 -0.73 -5.67 22.28
C GLU A 96 0.63 -5.81 21.58
N ILE A 97 0.65 -6.15 20.28
CA ILE A 97 1.88 -6.28 19.49
C ILE A 97 2.64 -4.95 19.47
N LEU A 98 1.95 -3.84 19.17
CA LEU A 98 2.57 -2.52 19.12
C LEU A 98 3.11 -2.07 20.49
N ALA A 99 2.39 -2.37 21.57
CA ALA A 99 2.81 -2.04 22.93
C ALA A 99 4.14 -2.73 23.33
N THR A 100 4.52 -3.84 22.71
CA THR A 100 5.83 -4.49 22.98
C THR A 100 7.02 -3.61 22.63
N LYS A 101 6.83 -2.61 21.79
CA LYS A 101 7.84 -1.58 21.43
C LYS A 101 7.47 -0.16 21.90
N ASN A 102 6.58 -0.03 22.88
CA ASN A 102 6.06 1.27 23.32
C ASN A 102 5.45 2.10 22.17
N CYS A 103 4.94 1.43 21.13
CA CYS A 103 4.23 2.05 20.00
C CYS A 103 2.73 2.07 20.27
N THR A 104 2.03 3.02 19.66
CA THR A 104 0.56 3.16 19.79
C THR A 104 -0.13 3.03 18.45
N VAL A 105 -1.41 2.62 18.48
CA VAL A 105 -2.27 2.58 17.30
C VAL A 105 -3.26 3.74 17.35
N GLN A 106 -3.47 4.39 16.22
CA GLN A 106 -4.56 5.34 15.98
C GLN A 106 -5.38 4.90 14.77
N TYR A 107 -6.68 5.16 14.81
CA TYR A 107 -7.57 4.84 13.71
C TYR A 107 -8.07 6.12 13.04
N LEU A 108 -8.02 6.12 11.70
CA LEU A 108 -8.64 7.19 10.92
C LEU A 108 -10.15 7.21 11.13
N PRO A 109 -10.81 8.37 10.98
CA PRO A 109 -12.27 8.45 10.95
C PRO A 109 -12.82 7.53 9.84
N PRO A 110 -14.04 7.01 10.00
CA PRO A 110 -14.70 6.24 8.96
C PRO A 110 -14.79 7.05 7.65
N TYR A 111 -14.57 6.37 6.51
CA TYR A 111 -14.70 6.96 5.17
C TYR A 111 -13.86 8.22 4.92
N SER A 112 -12.63 8.28 5.46
CA SER A 112 -11.75 9.45 5.36
C SER A 112 -10.45 9.16 4.59
N PRO A 113 -10.49 8.73 3.32
CA PRO A 113 -9.30 8.43 2.53
C PRO A 113 -8.43 9.68 2.28
N ASP A 114 -9.02 10.88 2.34
CA ASP A 114 -8.30 12.14 2.14
C ASP A 114 -7.26 12.41 3.25
N PHE A 115 -7.45 11.83 4.43
CA PHE A 115 -6.47 11.88 5.52
C PHE A 115 -5.45 10.74 5.49
N ASN A 116 -5.52 9.86 4.47
CA ASN A 116 -4.61 8.71 4.37
C ASN A 116 -3.56 8.92 3.27
N PRO A 117 -2.33 9.37 3.57
CA PRO A 117 -1.30 9.63 2.58
C PRO A 117 -0.85 8.37 1.82
N ILE A 118 -1.03 7.16 2.39
CA ILE A 118 -0.66 5.92 1.73
C ILE A 118 -1.50 5.64 0.47
N GLU A 119 -2.71 6.18 0.39
CA GLU A 119 -3.56 6.07 -0.80
C GLU A 119 -2.94 6.77 -2.02
N LYS A 120 -2.20 7.87 -1.81
CA LYS A 120 -1.45 8.55 -2.87
C LYS A 120 -0.27 7.69 -3.33
N ALA A 121 0.43 7.05 -2.39
CA ALA A 121 1.48 6.09 -2.69
C ALA A 121 0.93 4.89 -3.48
N TYR A 122 -0.22 4.34 -3.10
CA TYR A 122 -0.89 3.26 -3.83
C TYR A 122 -1.36 3.69 -5.23
N SER A 123 -1.79 4.92 -5.41
CA SER A 123 -2.12 5.44 -6.73
C SER A 123 -0.89 5.41 -7.66
N LYS A 124 0.28 5.87 -7.18
CA LYS A 124 1.56 5.79 -7.90
C LYS A 124 1.96 4.34 -8.20
N LEU A 125 1.91 3.48 -7.18
CA LEU A 125 2.23 2.05 -7.33
C LEU A 125 1.35 1.39 -8.39
N LYS A 126 0.03 1.60 -8.33
CA LYS A 126 -0.90 1.06 -9.34
C LYS A 126 -0.64 1.60 -10.75
N ALA A 127 -0.22 2.85 -10.89
CA ALA A 127 0.18 3.41 -12.18
C ALA A 127 1.44 2.72 -12.71
N PHE A 128 2.42 2.47 -11.85
CA PHE A 128 3.64 1.74 -12.17
C PHE A 128 3.35 0.29 -12.59
N LEU A 129 2.54 -0.45 -11.82
CA LEU A 129 2.14 -1.82 -12.15
C LEU A 129 1.42 -1.91 -13.50
N ARG A 130 0.52 -0.95 -13.80
CA ARG A 130 -0.15 -0.87 -15.11
C ARG A 130 0.83 -0.61 -16.26
N LYS A 131 1.94 0.09 -15.98
CA LYS A 131 2.99 0.34 -16.98
C LYS A 131 3.82 -0.91 -17.24
N LEU A 132 4.19 -1.64 -16.19
CA LEU A 132 4.94 -2.88 -16.28
C LEU A 132 4.13 -4.00 -16.93
N ALA A 133 2.82 -4.04 -16.67
CA ALA A 133 1.92 -5.04 -17.22
C ALA A 133 2.34 -6.49 -16.91
N GLU A 134 2.85 -6.74 -15.69
CA GLU A 134 3.19 -8.11 -15.23
C GLU A 134 1.93 -9.00 -15.19
N ARG A 135 2.05 -10.22 -15.71
CA ARG A 135 0.93 -11.15 -15.90
C ARG A 135 1.01 -12.40 -15.03
N THR A 136 2.11 -12.60 -14.33
CA THR A 136 2.31 -13.75 -13.45
C THR A 136 2.16 -13.37 -11.98
N VAL A 137 1.61 -14.27 -11.17
CA VAL A 137 1.50 -14.06 -9.73
C VAL A 137 2.89 -13.91 -9.07
N PRO A 138 3.87 -14.79 -9.34
CA PRO A 138 5.19 -14.64 -8.74
C PRO A 138 5.89 -13.33 -9.13
N GLY A 139 5.81 -12.93 -10.40
CA GLY A 139 6.38 -11.67 -10.88
C GLY A 139 5.74 -10.45 -10.22
N LEU A 140 4.40 -10.45 -10.08
CA LEU A 140 3.68 -9.36 -9.43
C LEU A 140 4.02 -9.26 -7.93
N ILE A 141 4.14 -10.39 -7.23
CA ILE A 141 4.58 -10.44 -5.83
C ILE A 141 6.01 -9.87 -5.70
N ALA A 142 6.95 -10.32 -6.53
CA ALA A 142 8.33 -9.84 -6.50
C ALA A 142 8.42 -8.32 -6.71
N ILE A 143 7.66 -7.76 -7.66
CA ILE A 143 7.59 -6.33 -7.91
C ILE A 143 7.02 -5.58 -6.71
N LEU A 144 5.94 -6.09 -6.10
CA LEU A 144 5.30 -5.47 -4.95
C LEU A 144 6.22 -5.46 -3.71
N GLU A 145 6.90 -6.56 -3.44
CA GLU A 145 7.79 -6.68 -2.28
C GLU A 145 9.10 -5.88 -2.43
N SER A 146 9.50 -5.56 -3.67
CA SER A 146 10.66 -4.71 -3.97
C SER A 146 10.31 -3.25 -4.28
N CYS A 147 9.07 -2.81 -4.04
CA CYS A 147 8.60 -1.50 -4.48
C CYS A 147 9.13 -0.31 -3.64
N ALA A 148 9.87 -0.55 -2.55
CA ALA A 148 10.34 0.52 -1.67
C ALA A 148 11.13 1.59 -2.43
N ASP A 149 12.03 1.20 -3.34
CA ASP A 149 12.85 2.11 -4.14
C ASP A 149 12.04 2.97 -5.14
N LEU A 150 10.78 2.64 -5.36
CA LEU A 150 9.88 3.45 -6.19
C LEU A 150 9.56 4.80 -5.53
N PHE A 151 9.66 4.90 -4.20
CA PHE A 151 9.22 6.03 -3.41
C PHE A 151 10.40 6.82 -2.86
N ARG A 152 10.60 8.03 -3.37
CA ARG A 152 11.62 8.95 -2.84
C ARG A 152 11.07 9.66 -1.61
N GLN A 153 11.95 10.02 -0.67
CA GLN A 153 11.57 10.74 0.54
C GLN A 153 10.75 12.00 0.23
N THR A 154 11.20 12.85 -0.68
CA THR A 154 10.49 14.08 -1.07
C THR A 154 9.07 13.84 -1.60
N GLU A 155 8.83 12.71 -2.25
CA GLU A 155 7.49 12.34 -2.71
C GLU A 155 6.61 11.90 -1.52
N CYS A 156 7.18 11.14 -0.58
CA CYS A 156 6.46 10.74 0.63
C CYS A 156 6.08 11.97 1.47
N GLU A 157 7.00 12.92 1.67
CA GLU A 157 6.72 14.20 2.31
C GLU A 157 5.55 14.93 1.63
N ASN A 158 5.55 14.99 0.29
CA ASN A 158 4.46 15.59 -0.46
C ASN A 158 3.12 14.84 -0.29
N PHE A 159 3.13 13.51 -0.12
CA PHE A 159 1.91 12.74 0.17
C PHE A 159 1.34 13.12 1.53
N PHE A 160 2.18 13.25 2.55
CA PHE A 160 1.78 13.69 3.88
C PHE A 160 1.24 15.13 3.86
N ALA A 161 1.99 16.07 3.28
CA ALA A 161 1.57 17.46 3.16
C ALA A 161 0.23 17.62 2.43
N ALA A 162 0.00 16.84 1.36
CA ALA A 162 -1.25 16.84 0.61
C ALA A 162 -2.46 16.27 1.38
N CYS A 163 -2.23 15.63 2.54
CA CYS A 163 -3.25 15.18 3.48
C CYS A 163 -3.33 16.07 4.74
N GLY A 164 -2.60 17.19 4.78
CA GLY A 164 -2.63 18.16 5.88
C GLY A 164 -1.73 17.82 7.07
N TYR A 165 -0.75 16.93 6.89
CA TYR A 165 0.25 16.62 7.92
C TYR A 165 1.49 17.47 7.75
N ASP A 166 1.98 18.03 8.86
CA ASP A 166 3.27 18.73 8.87
C ASP A 166 4.41 17.74 8.60
N THR A 167 5.36 18.18 7.80
CA THR A 167 6.52 17.38 7.38
C THR A 167 7.86 17.96 7.88
N THR A 168 7.77 18.99 8.73
CA THR A 168 8.91 19.66 9.37
C THR A 168 9.20 19.09 10.75
#